data_770a71739b089e88444146ae60294d29
#
_entry.id   770a71739b089e88444146ae60294d29
#
_cell.length_a   1.000
_cell.length_b   1.000
_cell.length_c   1.000
_cell.angle_alpha   90.00
_cell.angle_beta   90.00
_cell.angle_gamma   90.00
#
_symmetry.space_group_name_H-M   'P 1'
#
loop_
_entity.id
_entity.type
_entity.pdbx_description
1 polymer ?
#
loop_
_entity_poly.entity_id
_entity_poly.type
_entity_poly.pdbx_seq_one_letter_code
_entity_poly.pdbx_strand_id
1 'polypeptide(L)' 'MPMTPDTVRGFLLEAFPDAQIELEDTAGDNDHYRAVVVTGAFEGLNRVARGRLCNAAFKGQLGTVLHSITFETKTPSEVL' A
#
# COMPACT_ATOMS: atom_id res chain seq x y z
N MET A 1 -17.22 -6.33 -2.31
CA MET A 1 -16.55 -7.45 -1.63
C MET A 1 -15.20 -7.00 -1.08
N PRO A 2 -14.80 -7.47 0.09
CA PRO A 2 -13.48 -7.13 0.60
C PRO A 2 -12.36 -7.63 -0.30
N MET A 3 -11.24 -6.92 -0.30
CA MET A 3 -10.06 -7.36 -1.04
C MET A 3 -9.27 -8.37 -0.23
N THR A 4 -8.82 -9.45 -0.87
CA THR A 4 -7.90 -10.38 -0.25
C THR A 4 -6.51 -9.74 -0.14
N PRO A 5 -5.64 -10.23 0.76
CA PRO A 5 -4.26 -9.74 0.85
C PRO A 5 -3.50 -9.84 -0.48
N ASP A 6 -3.71 -10.90 -1.22
CA ASP A 6 -3.04 -11.07 -2.52
C ASP A 6 -3.48 -10.01 -3.52
N THR A 7 -4.76 -9.64 -3.50
CA THR A 7 -5.28 -8.59 -4.37
C THR A 7 -4.68 -7.23 -4.00
N VAL A 8 -4.62 -6.92 -2.71
CA VAL A 8 -4.00 -5.67 -2.23
C VAL A 8 -2.55 -5.61 -2.64
N ARG A 9 -1.80 -6.68 -2.42
CA ARG A 9 -0.39 -6.75 -2.81
C ARG A 9 -0.23 -6.61 -4.33
N GLY A 10 -1.13 -7.20 -5.11
CA GLY A 10 -1.09 -7.12 -6.57
C GLY A 10 -1.22 -5.69 -7.08
N PHE A 11 -2.14 -4.90 -6.53
CA PHE A 11 -2.26 -3.50 -6.89
C PHE A 11 -0.99 -2.72 -6.58
N LEU A 12 -0.41 -2.95 -5.41
CA LEU A 12 0.81 -2.25 -5.01
C LEU A 12 2.01 -2.67 -5.85
N LEU A 13 2.15 -3.95 -6.17
CA LEU A 13 3.25 -4.44 -7.01
C LEU A 13 3.12 -3.99 -8.45
N GLU A 14 1.92 -3.82 -8.96
CA GLU A 14 1.71 -3.27 -10.30
C GLU A 14 2.24 -1.83 -10.38
N ALA A 15 2.00 -1.03 -9.34
CA ALA A 15 2.48 0.35 -9.29
C ALA A 15 3.96 0.44 -8.91
N PHE A 16 4.44 -0.47 -8.06
CA PHE A 16 5.81 -0.46 -7.52
C PHE A 16 6.41 -1.86 -7.66
N PRO A 17 6.90 -2.24 -8.87
CA PRO A 17 7.38 -3.60 -9.11
C PRO A 17 8.55 -4.04 -8.23
N ASP A 18 9.33 -3.07 -7.73
CA ASP A 18 10.49 -3.33 -6.87
C ASP A 18 10.14 -3.33 -5.38
N ALA A 19 8.87 -3.09 -5.02
CA ALA A 19 8.49 -2.89 -3.64
C ALA A 19 8.56 -4.16 -2.81
N GLN A 20 8.98 -4.00 -1.56
CA GLN A 20 8.78 -4.99 -0.52
C GLN A 20 7.52 -4.58 0.24
N ILE A 21 6.57 -5.50 0.34
CA ILE A 21 5.26 -5.19 0.89
C ILE A 21 4.94 -6.16 2.01
N GLU A 22 4.60 -5.60 3.17
CA GLU A 22 4.06 -6.35 4.29
C GLU A 22 2.63 -5.92 4.52
N LEU A 23 1.73 -6.87 4.62
CA LEU A 23 0.32 -6.61 4.85
C LEU A 23 -0.13 -7.22 6.15
N GLU A 24 -0.92 -6.46 6.91
CA GLU A 24 -1.57 -6.92 8.12
C GLU A 24 -3.06 -6.62 8.00
N ASP A 25 -3.89 -7.65 8.15
CA ASP A 25 -5.34 -7.51 8.22
C ASP A 25 -5.69 -7.20 9.67
N THR A 26 -5.87 -5.93 9.99
CA THR A 26 -5.95 -5.47 11.37
C THR A 26 -7.27 -5.85 12.06
N ALA A 27 -8.32 -6.11 11.28
CA ALA A 27 -9.65 -6.48 11.81
C ALA A 27 -10.04 -7.93 11.52
N GLY A 28 -9.23 -8.66 10.73
CA GLY A 28 -9.55 -10.03 10.36
C GLY A 28 -10.70 -10.16 9.37
N ASP A 29 -11.06 -9.08 8.66
CA ASP A 29 -12.24 -9.04 7.78
C ASP A 29 -11.90 -8.78 6.31
N ASN A 30 -10.61 -8.77 5.94
CA ASN A 30 -10.13 -8.44 4.60
C ASN A 30 -10.55 -7.05 4.11
N ASP A 31 -10.82 -6.13 5.03
CA ASP A 31 -11.32 -4.81 4.70
C ASP A 31 -10.52 -3.69 5.38
N HIS A 32 -9.82 -4.01 6.45
CA HIS A 32 -9.00 -3.07 7.21
C HIS A 32 -7.56 -3.57 7.22
N TYR A 33 -6.68 -2.84 6.53
CA TYR A 33 -5.29 -3.28 6.35
C TYR A 33 -4.30 -2.23 6.82
N ARG A 34 -3.15 -2.71 7.26
CA ARG A 34 -1.95 -1.90 7.40
C ARG A 34 -0.92 -2.44 6.42
N ALA A 35 -0.48 -1.59 5.51
CA ALA A 35 0.49 -1.96 4.49
C ALA A 35 1.80 -1.21 4.70
N VAL A 36 2.89 -1.95 4.84
CA VAL A 36 4.24 -1.38 4.83
C VAL A 36 4.80 -1.56 3.43
N VAL A 37 5.10 -0.44 2.76
CA VAL A 37 5.58 -0.44 1.38
C VAL A 37 6.97 0.19 1.35
N VAL A 38 7.95 -0.59 0.94
CA VAL A 38 9.34 -0.13 0.83
C VAL A 38 9.73 -0.17 -0.64
N THR A 39 9.98 1.00 -1.22
CA THR A 39 10.38 1.09 -2.63
C THR A 39 11.21 2.33 -2.89
N GLY A 40 12.13 2.24 -3.84
CA GLY A 40 12.92 3.38 -4.30
C GLY A 40 12.09 4.46 -4.97
N ALA A 41 10.86 4.16 -5.40
CA ALA A 41 9.96 5.14 -5.99
C ALA A 41 9.60 6.28 -5.03
N PHE A 42 9.77 6.07 -3.74
CA PHE A 42 9.46 7.09 -2.73
C PHE A 42 10.63 8.04 -2.44
N GLU A 43 11.79 7.81 -3.03
CA GLU A 43 12.94 8.68 -2.79
C GLU A 43 12.66 10.10 -3.28
N GLY A 44 13.01 11.08 -2.46
CA GLY A 44 12.75 12.48 -2.77
C GLY A 44 11.33 12.95 -2.53
N LEU A 45 10.42 12.05 -2.13
CA LEU A 45 9.01 12.39 -1.89
C LEU A 45 8.74 12.49 -0.40
N ASN A 46 7.88 13.46 -0.05
CA ASN A 46 7.39 13.56 1.32
C ASN A 46 6.26 12.54 1.57
N ARG A 47 5.81 12.47 2.82
CA ARG A 47 4.78 11.50 3.22
C ARG A 47 3.47 11.67 2.45
N VAL A 48 3.07 12.89 2.18
CA VAL A 48 1.82 13.18 1.45
C VAL A 48 1.91 12.67 0.01
N ALA A 49 3.01 12.94 -0.67
CA ALA A 49 3.21 12.49 -2.05
C ALA A 49 3.27 10.97 -2.13
N ARG A 50 3.92 10.32 -1.17
CA ARG A 50 3.98 8.86 -1.09
C ARG A 50 2.58 8.27 -0.93
N GLY A 51 1.77 8.84 -0.04
CA GLY A 51 0.40 8.40 0.18
C GLY A 51 -0.45 8.52 -1.09
N ARG A 52 -0.28 9.59 -1.84
CA ARG A 52 -0.99 9.78 -3.10
C ARG A 52 -0.65 8.70 -4.12
N LEU A 53 0.62 8.31 -4.21
CA LEU A 53 1.03 7.23 -5.11
C LEU A 53 0.40 5.91 -4.69
N CYS A 54 0.37 5.60 -3.40
CA CYS A 54 -0.26 4.39 -2.90
C CYS A 54 -1.75 4.37 -3.21
N ASN A 55 -2.44 5.49 -2.98
CA ASN A 55 -3.87 5.58 -3.30
C ASN A 55 -4.12 5.40 -4.79
N ALA A 56 -3.29 5.98 -5.64
CA ALA A 56 -3.41 5.84 -7.08
C ALA A 56 -3.22 4.40 -7.54
N ALA A 57 -2.43 3.62 -6.82
CA ALA A 57 -2.20 2.21 -7.15
C ALA A 57 -3.50 1.40 -7.13
N PHE A 58 -4.47 1.80 -6.32
CA PHE A 58 -5.75 1.10 -6.19
C PHE A 58 -6.80 1.51 -7.22
N LYS A 59 -6.48 2.47 -8.08
CA LYS A 59 -7.33 2.83 -9.23
C LYS A 59 -8.78 3.13 -8.85
N GLY A 60 -8.98 3.80 -7.72
CA GLY A 60 -10.31 4.18 -7.26
C GLY A 60 -11.06 3.11 -6.48
N GLN A 61 -10.42 1.98 -6.15
CA GLN A 61 -11.06 0.90 -5.39
C GLN A 61 -11.17 1.18 -3.89
N LEU A 62 -10.40 2.17 -3.39
CA LEU A 62 -10.47 2.54 -1.99
C LEU A 62 -11.81 3.21 -1.69
N GLY A 63 -12.43 2.80 -0.58
CA GLY A 63 -13.73 3.31 -0.16
C GLY A 63 -14.91 2.57 -0.77
N THR A 64 -14.70 1.78 -1.82
CA THR A 64 -15.76 0.97 -2.43
C THR A 64 -15.57 -0.51 -2.16
N VAL A 65 -14.40 -1.05 -2.47
CA VAL A 65 -14.07 -2.46 -2.27
C VAL A 65 -13.25 -2.65 -1.01
N LEU A 66 -12.39 -1.68 -0.68
CA LEU A 66 -11.55 -1.69 0.51
C LEU A 66 -11.85 -0.42 1.31
N HIS A 67 -12.38 -0.57 2.53
CA HIS A 67 -12.82 0.58 3.33
C HIS A 67 -11.70 1.31 4.03
N SER A 68 -10.70 0.61 4.50
CA SER A 68 -9.65 1.24 5.28
C SER A 68 -8.31 0.56 5.05
N ILE A 69 -7.34 1.35 4.65
CA ILE A 69 -5.97 0.89 4.56
C ILE A 69 -5.05 2.02 5.05
N THR A 70 -4.11 1.66 5.90
CA THR A 70 -3.07 2.57 6.36
C THR A 70 -1.78 2.20 5.69
N PHE A 71 -1.15 3.17 5.04
CA PHE A 71 0.13 2.96 4.37
C PHE A 71 1.27 3.47 5.24
N GLU A 72 2.24 2.61 5.46
CA GLU A 72 3.52 2.99 6.03
C GLU A 72 4.54 2.94 4.91
N THR A 73 5.03 4.10 4.48
CA THR A 73 5.85 4.21 3.27
C THR A 73 7.29 4.51 3.65
N LYS A 74 8.21 3.75 3.05
CA LYS A 74 9.64 3.88 3.33
C LYS A 74 10.44 3.72 2.05
N THR A 75 11.63 4.34 2.02
CA THR A 75 12.62 4.04 0.98
C THR A 75 13.56 2.96 1.50
N PRO A 76 14.28 2.25 0.61
CA PRO A 76 15.26 1.27 1.06
C PRO A 76 16.31 1.85 1.99
N SER A 77 16.72 3.10 1.78
CA SER A 77 17.70 3.75 2.65
C SER A 77 17.16 4.04 4.05
N GLU A 78 15.85 4.16 4.21
CA GLU A 78 15.22 4.42 5.51
C GLU A 78 15.10 3.17 6.38
N VAL A 79 15.28 1.98 5.82
CA VAL A 79 15.18 0.71 6.55
C VAL A 79 16.52 0.02 6.74
N LEU A 80 17.60 0.64 6.28
CA LEU A 80 18.95 0.11 6.47
C LEU A 80 19.46 0.38 7.88
#